data_243eb86711f193699590c4ce01e2109a
#
_entry.id   243eb86711f193699590c4ce01e2109a
#
_cell.length_a   1.000
_cell.length_b   1.000
_cell.length_c   1.000
_cell.angle_alpha   90.00
_cell.angle_beta   90.00
_cell.angle_gamma   90.00
#
_symmetry.space_group_name_H-M   'P 1'
#
loop_
_entity.id
_entity.type
_entity.pdbx_description
1 polymer ?
#
loop_
_entity_poly.entity_id
_entity_poly.type
_entity_poly.pdbx_seq_one_letter_code
_entity_poly.pdbx_strand_id
1 'polypeptide(L)'
;MKGVLICGGSGTRLKPLTEITNKSLLPVYDKPLILYPLQVLLDAGIKEIVIISGSEHVDQMAGFLGSGARFGCEFSYRVQDRAGGIAQALGLAESFVDGDSVCAILGDNVYFDELGQHIKNFTEGAHLFLKEVSDPERFGVATVKNDIVTSIEEKPKIPKTNLAVTGCYVYDKHCFDIIRDLKPSARDEYEITDVSGWYAERGLAKATLLKDEWVDAGTFDSLFRAADIVRKHRIAAVAKEVTTKVAAAETAPKQAARTR
;
A
#
# COMPACT_ATOMS: atom_id res chain seq x y z
N MET A 1 -16.40 3.74 0.41
CA MET A 1 -14.94 3.93 0.18
C MET A 1 -14.50 3.14 -1.02
N LYS A 2 -13.72 3.73 -1.92
CA LYS A 2 -13.14 3.07 -3.09
C LYS A 2 -11.63 2.96 -2.98
N GLY A 3 -11.05 1.97 -3.68
CA GLY A 3 -9.61 1.71 -3.68
C GLY A 3 -8.92 2.36 -4.88
N VAL A 4 -7.72 2.87 -4.66
CA VAL A 4 -6.84 3.36 -5.72
C VAL A 4 -5.49 2.67 -5.57
N LEU A 5 -5.16 1.78 -6.50
CA LEU A 5 -3.89 1.07 -6.54
C LEU A 5 -2.95 1.77 -7.52
N ILE A 6 -1.94 2.45 -7.00
CA ILE A 6 -1.03 3.29 -7.79
C ILE A 6 0.19 2.49 -8.19
N CYS A 7 0.27 2.16 -9.46
CA CYS A 7 1.36 1.39 -10.09
C CYS A 7 2.15 2.25 -11.10
N GLY A 8 2.07 3.57 -10.98
CA GLY A 8 2.82 4.52 -11.79
C GLY A 8 4.31 4.58 -11.42
N GLY A 9 5.03 5.40 -12.18
CA GLY A 9 6.46 5.60 -11.99
C GLY A 9 7.32 4.72 -12.93
N SER A 10 8.46 5.29 -13.35
CA SER A 10 9.33 4.70 -14.39
C SER A 10 10.17 3.51 -13.93
N GLY A 11 10.20 3.21 -12.63
CA GLY A 11 10.97 2.08 -12.09
C GLY A 11 12.48 2.12 -12.37
N THR A 12 13.05 3.28 -12.65
CA THR A 12 14.46 3.44 -13.13
C THR A 12 15.50 2.78 -12.24
N ARG A 13 15.26 2.76 -10.92
CA ARG A 13 16.16 2.13 -9.94
C ARG A 13 16.20 0.59 -10.02
N LEU A 14 15.26 -0.02 -10.73
CA LEU A 14 15.16 -1.46 -10.95
C LEU A 14 15.50 -1.87 -12.39
N LYS A 15 16.05 -0.96 -13.20
CA LYS A 15 16.57 -1.34 -14.53
C LYS A 15 17.74 -2.32 -14.40
N PRO A 16 17.83 -3.31 -15.29
CA PRO A 16 17.05 -3.50 -16.53
C PRO A 16 15.71 -4.23 -16.38
N LEU A 17 15.33 -4.75 -15.18
CA LEU A 17 14.09 -5.52 -15.01
C LEU A 17 12.85 -4.74 -15.46
N THR A 18 12.82 -3.44 -15.18
CA THR A 18 11.70 -2.56 -15.52
C THR A 18 11.72 -2.02 -16.96
N GLU A 19 12.62 -2.53 -17.82
CA GLU A 19 12.56 -2.29 -19.26
C GLU A 19 11.56 -3.22 -19.96
N ILE A 20 11.19 -4.32 -19.32
CA ILE A 20 10.30 -5.33 -19.90
C ILE A 20 8.96 -5.45 -19.19
N THR A 21 8.83 -4.89 -17.98
CA THR A 21 7.59 -4.95 -17.21
C THR A 21 7.51 -3.85 -16.15
N ASN A 22 6.30 -3.58 -15.66
CA ASN A 22 6.11 -2.67 -14.52
C ASN A 22 6.72 -3.27 -13.25
N LYS A 23 7.33 -2.41 -12.40
CA LYS A 23 7.92 -2.85 -11.13
C LYS A 23 6.93 -3.61 -10.23
N SER A 24 5.65 -3.21 -10.23
CA SER A 24 4.60 -3.85 -9.43
C SER A 24 4.25 -5.26 -9.91
N LEU A 25 4.69 -5.66 -11.12
CA LEU A 25 4.56 -7.02 -11.64
C LEU A 25 5.78 -7.90 -11.39
N LEU A 26 6.88 -7.34 -10.87
CA LEU A 26 8.06 -8.12 -10.51
C LEU A 26 7.72 -9.14 -9.41
N PRO A 27 8.33 -10.32 -9.45
CA PRO A 27 8.06 -11.36 -8.45
C PRO A 27 8.65 -10.97 -7.09
N VAL A 28 7.86 -11.16 -6.04
CA VAL A 28 8.30 -11.14 -4.65
C VAL A 28 7.98 -12.50 -4.07
N TYR A 29 8.98 -13.35 -3.98
CA TYR A 29 8.94 -14.76 -3.59
C TYR A 29 7.98 -15.58 -4.48
N ASP A 30 6.72 -15.74 -4.10
CA ASP A 30 5.77 -16.67 -4.73
C ASP A 30 4.66 -16.00 -5.56
N LYS A 31 4.64 -14.65 -5.61
CA LYS A 31 3.62 -13.91 -6.37
C LYS A 31 4.11 -12.52 -6.82
N PRO A 32 3.46 -11.92 -7.85
CA PRO A 32 3.74 -10.55 -8.24
C PRO A 32 3.53 -9.55 -7.10
N LEU A 33 4.41 -8.55 -7.02
CA LEU A 33 4.44 -7.53 -5.97
C LEU A 33 3.08 -6.83 -5.76
N ILE A 34 2.37 -6.52 -6.83
CA ILE A 34 1.05 -5.85 -6.80
C ILE A 34 0.00 -6.58 -5.96
N LEU A 35 0.12 -7.91 -5.82
CA LEU A 35 -0.86 -8.70 -5.05
C LEU A 35 -0.77 -8.47 -3.54
N TYR A 36 0.34 -7.93 -3.03
CA TYR A 36 0.46 -7.59 -1.60
C TYR A 36 -0.37 -6.36 -1.24
N PRO A 37 -0.20 -5.18 -1.88
CA PRO A 37 -1.05 -4.03 -1.59
C PRO A 37 -2.51 -4.25 -2.03
N LEU A 38 -2.77 -5.01 -3.09
CA LEU A 38 -4.14 -5.41 -3.46
C LEU A 38 -4.83 -6.16 -2.31
N GLN A 39 -4.13 -7.10 -1.66
CA GLN A 39 -4.70 -7.85 -0.54
C GLN A 39 -5.12 -6.93 0.61
N VAL A 40 -4.34 -5.87 0.92
CA VAL A 40 -4.69 -4.88 1.94
C VAL A 40 -6.06 -4.22 1.63
N LEU A 41 -6.29 -3.83 0.38
CA LEU A 41 -7.58 -3.25 -0.04
C LEU A 41 -8.73 -4.26 0.08
N LEU A 42 -8.49 -5.51 -0.29
CA LEU A 42 -9.50 -6.58 -0.19
C LEU A 42 -9.83 -6.91 1.27
N ASP A 43 -8.83 -6.96 2.16
CA ASP A 43 -9.00 -7.20 3.60
C ASP A 43 -9.77 -6.05 4.28
N ALA A 44 -9.65 -4.83 3.77
CA ALA A 44 -10.48 -3.70 4.16
C ALA A 44 -11.94 -3.79 3.65
N GLY A 45 -12.27 -4.81 2.84
CA GLY A 45 -13.60 -5.00 2.26
C GLY A 45 -13.89 -4.12 1.05
N ILE A 46 -12.89 -3.47 0.47
CA ILE A 46 -13.04 -2.61 -0.72
C ILE A 46 -13.30 -3.49 -1.94
N LYS A 47 -14.38 -3.16 -2.68
CA LYS A 47 -14.85 -3.94 -3.83
C LYS A 47 -14.66 -3.24 -5.17
N GLU A 48 -14.59 -1.92 -5.18
CA GLU A 48 -14.35 -1.12 -6.38
C GLU A 48 -12.95 -0.52 -6.30
N ILE A 49 -12.07 -0.88 -7.23
CA ILE A 49 -10.66 -0.50 -7.21
C ILE A 49 -10.26 0.01 -8.60
N VAL A 50 -9.69 1.20 -8.66
CA VAL A 50 -9.03 1.70 -9.87
C VAL A 50 -7.54 1.48 -9.80
N ILE A 51 -6.98 0.95 -10.89
CA ILE A 51 -5.55 0.71 -11.03
C ILE A 51 -4.99 1.81 -11.93
N ILE A 52 -4.02 2.54 -11.42
CA ILE A 52 -3.36 3.64 -12.13
C ILE A 52 -1.95 3.21 -12.51
N SER A 53 -1.66 3.16 -13.80
CA SER A 53 -0.36 2.77 -14.34
C SER A 53 0.07 3.72 -15.44
N GLY A 54 1.37 3.75 -15.72
CA GLY A 54 1.88 4.41 -16.93
C GLY A 54 1.37 3.74 -18.21
N SER A 55 1.32 4.49 -19.30
CA SER A 55 0.86 4.01 -20.61
C SER A 55 1.64 2.80 -21.12
N GLU A 56 2.93 2.68 -20.74
CA GLU A 56 3.82 1.60 -21.19
C GLU A 56 3.44 0.21 -20.66
N HIS A 57 2.65 0.13 -19.56
CA HIS A 57 2.41 -1.13 -18.86
C HIS A 57 0.95 -1.35 -18.41
N VAL A 58 0.01 -0.48 -18.79
CA VAL A 58 -1.40 -0.62 -18.41
C VAL A 58 -2.03 -1.88 -18.99
N ASP A 59 -1.61 -2.26 -20.19
CA ASP A 59 -2.03 -3.49 -20.87
C ASP A 59 -1.59 -4.75 -20.11
N GLN A 60 -0.35 -4.78 -19.61
CA GLN A 60 0.16 -5.87 -18.77
C GLN A 60 -0.63 -5.99 -17.46
N MET A 61 -0.95 -4.85 -16.82
CA MET A 61 -1.78 -4.81 -15.61
C MET A 61 -3.17 -5.36 -15.90
N ALA A 62 -3.83 -4.88 -16.95
CA ALA A 62 -5.16 -5.34 -17.32
C ALA A 62 -5.16 -6.81 -17.75
N GLY A 63 -4.14 -7.27 -18.48
CA GLY A 63 -3.99 -8.67 -18.86
C GLY A 63 -3.81 -9.59 -17.66
N PHE A 64 -3.05 -9.17 -16.64
CA PHE A 64 -2.81 -9.97 -15.44
C PHE A 64 -3.98 -9.94 -14.46
N LEU A 65 -4.55 -8.77 -14.17
CA LEU A 65 -5.58 -8.60 -13.13
C LEU A 65 -7.00 -8.88 -13.66
N GLY A 66 -7.24 -8.63 -14.95
CA GLY A 66 -8.56 -8.79 -15.57
C GLY A 66 -9.59 -7.81 -15.04
N SER A 67 -10.84 -8.23 -14.95
CA SER A 67 -11.94 -7.43 -14.41
C SER A 67 -12.00 -7.35 -12.89
N GLY A 68 -11.18 -8.11 -12.18
CA GLY A 68 -11.26 -8.23 -10.72
C GLY A 68 -12.11 -9.40 -10.20
N ALA A 69 -12.92 -10.03 -11.06
CA ALA A 69 -13.85 -11.08 -10.66
C ALA A 69 -13.19 -12.23 -9.87
N ARG A 70 -11.98 -12.65 -10.26
CA ARG A 70 -11.22 -13.71 -9.55
C ARG A 70 -10.79 -13.31 -8.13
N PHE A 71 -10.80 -12.01 -7.82
CA PHE A 71 -10.48 -11.45 -6.50
C PHE A 71 -11.72 -11.04 -5.71
N GLY A 72 -12.92 -11.22 -6.29
CA GLY A 72 -14.20 -10.84 -5.67
C GLY A 72 -14.41 -9.32 -5.60
N CYS A 73 -13.86 -8.57 -6.56
CA CYS A 73 -13.98 -7.13 -6.69
C CYS A 73 -14.13 -6.72 -8.17
N GLU A 74 -14.25 -5.42 -8.43
CA GLU A 74 -14.26 -4.81 -9.76
C GLU A 74 -13.04 -3.93 -9.95
N PHE A 75 -12.35 -4.09 -11.10
CA PHE A 75 -11.24 -3.23 -11.49
C PHE A 75 -11.63 -2.28 -12.63
N SER A 76 -11.25 -1.02 -12.45
CA SER A 76 -11.13 -0.03 -13.51
C SER A 76 -9.66 0.32 -13.73
N TYR A 77 -9.33 0.87 -14.88
CA TYR A 77 -7.95 1.22 -15.23
C TYR A 77 -7.87 2.68 -15.66
N ARG A 78 -6.81 3.37 -15.25
CA ARG A 78 -6.50 4.75 -15.69
C ARG A 78 -5.04 4.84 -16.06
N VAL A 79 -4.76 5.61 -17.08
CA VAL A 79 -3.41 5.86 -17.56
C VAL A 79 -2.87 7.15 -16.97
N GLN A 80 -1.70 7.08 -16.36
CA GLN A 80 -0.90 8.22 -15.98
C GLN A 80 0.11 8.50 -17.09
N ASP A 81 -0.20 9.44 -17.98
CA ASP A 81 0.64 9.73 -19.14
C ASP A 81 2.03 10.28 -18.78
N ARG A 82 2.12 10.95 -17.62
CA ARG A 82 3.37 11.50 -17.09
C ARG A 82 3.49 11.12 -15.61
N ALA A 83 4.68 10.70 -15.20
CA ALA A 83 5.00 10.43 -13.81
C ALA A 83 5.12 11.74 -12.99
N GLY A 84 4.00 12.42 -12.78
CA GLY A 84 3.90 13.72 -12.12
C GLY A 84 3.66 13.63 -10.60
N GLY A 85 3.98 12.51 -9.96
CA GLY A 85 3.85 12.31 -8.52
C GLY A 85 2.61 11.50 -8.10
N ILE A 86 2.57 11.14 -6.80
CA ILE A 86 1.52 10.28 -6.24
C ILE A 86 0.18 11.04 -6.17
N ALA A 87 0.19 12.32 -5.80
CA ALA A 87 -1.04 13.11 -5.75
C ALA A 87 -1.64 13.31 -7.15
N GLN A 88 -0.82 13.49 -8.20
CA GLN A 88 -1.32 13.53 -9.57
C GLN A 88 -1.98 12.21 -9.96
N ALA A 89 -1.36 11.07 -9.64
CA ALA A 89 -1.96 9.77 -9.90
C ALA A 89 -3.31 9.63 -9.17
N LEU A 90 -3.37 9.99 -7.89
CA LEU A 90 -4.61 9.95 -7.12
C LEU A 90 -5.68 10.85 -7.74
N GLY A 91 -5.34 12.04 -8.22
CA GLY A 91 -6.25 12.97 -8.90
C GLY A 91 -6.94 12.35 -10.12
N LEU A 92 -6.28 11.44 -10.86
CA LEU A 92 -6.89 10.72 -11.99
C LEU A 92 -8.05 9.80 -11.57
N ALA A 93 -8.13 9.47 -10.27
CA ALA A 93 -9.21 8.65 -9.72
C ALA A 93 -10.45 9.44 -9.32
N GLU A 94 -10.44 10.77 -9.33
CA GLU A 94 -11.53 11.62 -8.81
C GLU A 94 -12.91 11.22 -9.34
N SER A 95 -13.05 11.13 -10.66
CA SER A 95 -14.31 10.75 -11.32
C SER A 95 -14.75 9.31 -11.00
N PHE A 96 -13.81 8.41 -10.69
CA PHE A 96 -14.10 7.05 -10.26
C PHE A 96 -14.54 7.01 -8.80
N VAL A 97 -13.90 7.78 -7.92
CA VAL A 97 -14.22 7.84 -6.49
C VAL A 97 -15.58 8.51 -6.26
N ASP A 98 -15.93 9.51 -7.06
CA ASP A 98 -17.27 10.12 -7.14
C ASP A 98 -17.81 10.58 -5.77
N GLY A 99 -17.02 11.36 -5.07
CA GLY A 99 -17.40 11.96 -3.78
C GLY A 99 -17.38 11.03 -2.57
N ASP A 100 -16.92 9.79 -2.73
CA ASP A 100 -16.69 8.86 -1.61
C ASP A 100 -15.32 9.10 -0.96
N SER A 101 -15.05 8.41 0.16
CA SER A 101 -13.72 8.30 0.72
C SER A 101 -12.84 7.37 -0.13
N VAL A 102 -11.54 7.53 -0.05
CA VAL A 102 -10.58 6.79 -0.84
C VAL A 102 -9.47 6.17 0.01
N CYS A 103 -9.11 4.92 -0.29
CA CYS A 103 -7.87 4.31 0.16
C CYS A 103 -6.92 4.21 -1.03
N ALA A 104 -5.87 5.03 -1.03
CA ALA A 104 -4.81 4.99 -2.04
C ALA A 104 -3.63 4.18 -1.49
N ILE A 105 -3.16 3.22 -2.28
CA ILE A 105 -2.02 2.37 -1.90
C ILE A 105 -1.04 2.22 -3.06
N LEU A 106 0.25 2.25 -2.76
CA LEU A 106 1.31 2.11 -3.76
C LEU A 106 1.53 0.64 -4.10
N GLY A 107 1.63 0.34 -5.40
CA GLY A 107 1.78 -1.00 -5.95
C GLY A 107 3.11 -1.69 -5.68
N ASP A 108 4.04 -1.03 -5.00
CA ASP A 108 5.37 -1.54 -4.64
C ASP A 108 5.59 -1.68 -3.13
N ASN A 109 4.53 -1.56 -2.35
CA ASN A 109 4.61 -1.66 -0.89
C ASN A 109 4.12 -3.03 -0.39
N VAL A 110 4.86 -3.61 0.54
CA VAL A 110 4.53 -4.87 1.22
C VAL A 110 4.34 -4.58 2.71
N TYR A 111 3.17 -4.94 3.23
CA TYR A 111 2.79 -4.78 4.64
C TYR A 111 2.63 -6.14 5.30
N PHE A 112 3.05 -6.23 6.57
CA PHE A 112 2.86 -7.41 7.41
C PHE A 112 1.92 -7.15 8.59
N ASP A 113 1.61 -5.86 8.86
CA ASP A 113 0.52 -5.46 9.77
C ASP A 113 -0.85 -5.60 9.09
N GLU A 114 -1.89 -5.80 9.90
CA GLU A 114 -3.29 -5.85 9.45
C GLU A 114 -3.90 -4.43 9.35
N LEU A 115 -3.73 -3.79 8.19
CA LEU A 115 -4.26 -2.44 7.95
C LEU A 115 -5.79 -2.41 7.74
N GLY A 116 -6.37 -3.53 7.34
CA GLY A 116 -7.77 -3.61 6.88
C GLY A 116 -8.78 -3.05 7.87
N GLN A 117 -8.63 -3.30 9.17
CA GLN A 117 -9.55 -2.79 10.19
C GLN A 117 -9.44 -1.27 10.37
N HIS A 118 -8.25 -0.71 10.31
CA HIS A 118 -8.04 0.75 10.38
C HIS A 118 -8.68 1.46 9.19
N ILE A 119 -8.52 0.89 7.99
CA ILE A 119 -9.12 1.40 6.75
C ILE A 119 -10.65 1.31 6.82
N LYS A 120 -11.19 0.16 7.25
CA LYS A 120 -12.64 -0.09 7.37
C LYS A 120 -13.32 0.86 8.37
N ASN A 121 -12.61 1.20 9.46
CA ASN A 121 -13.13 2.06 10.53
C ASN A 121 -12.90 3.56 10.26
N PHE A 122 -12.38 3.93 9.09
CA PHE A 122 -12.17 5.31 8.71
C PHE A 122 -13.50 6.06 8.57
N THR A 123 -13.54 7.29 9.04
CA THR A 123 -14.74 8.14 9.00
C THR A 123 -14.53 9.44 8.21
N GLU A 124 -13.49 10.21 8.56
CA GLU A 124 -13.23 11.53 7.96
C GLU A 124 -11.77 11.95 8.14
N GLY A 125 -11.35 12.97 7.40
CA GLY A 125 -10.01 13.54 7.44
C GLY A 125 -9.01 12.72 6.65
N ALA A 126 -7.86 12.46 7.27
CA ALA A 126 -6.81 11.57 6.75
C ALA A 126 -6.42 10.51 7.78
N HIS A 127 -6.08 9.31 7.31
CA HIS A 127 -5.46 8.27 8.13
C HIS A 127 -4.20 7.78 7.43
N LEU A 128 -3.05 7.91 8.12
CA LEU A 128 -1.73 7.58 7.61
C LEU A 128 -1.14 6.41 8.39
N PHE A 129 -0.41 5.56 7.71
CA PHE A 129 0.32 4.45 8.32
C PHE A 129 1.80 4.80 8.35
N LEU A 130 2.39 4.76 9.53
CA LEU A 130 3.76 5.19 9.78
C LEU A 130 4.62 4.01 10.17
N LYS A 131 5.88 4.01 9.75
CA LYS A 131 6.88 3.04 10.16
C LYS A 131 8.14 3.75 10.63
N GLU A 132 8.68 3.28 11.76
CA GLU A 132 10.02 3.69 12.17
C GLU A 132 11.06 3.04 11.26
N VAL A 133 11.93 3.87 10.65
CA VAL A 133 12.94 3.44 9.67
C VAL A 133 14.31 4.01 10.02
N SER A 134 15.37 3.38 9.51
CA SER A 134 16.76 3.83 9.70
C SER A 134 17.21 4.89 8.68
N ASP A 135 16.47 5.07 7.58
CA ASP A 135 16.76 5.94 6.44
C ASP A 135 15.58 6.88 6.11
N PRO A 136 15.09 7.67 7.10
CA PRO A 136 13.85 8.46 6.97
C PRO A 136 13.93 9.53 5.88
N GLU A 137 15.12 10.01 5.53
CA GLU A 137 15.35 11.03 4.49
C GLU A 137 14.89 10.58 3.08
N ARG A 138 14.55 9.32 2.90
CA ARG A 138 14.02 8.78 1.63
C ARG A 138 12.52 8.96 1.47
N PHE A 139 11.82 9.29 2.55
CA PHE A 139 10.36 9.24 2.64
C PHE A 139 9.77 10.59 3.07
N GLY A 140 8.47 10.73 3.02
CA GLY A 140 7.76 11.73 3.81
C GLY A 140 7.92 11.40 5.29
N VAL A 141 8.39 12.36 6.10
CA VAL A 141 8.67 12.16 7.52
C VAL A 141 7.63 12.88 8.37
N ALA A 142 6.92 12.12 9.21
CA ALA A 142 5.85 12.64 10.04
C ALA A 142 6.33 12.98 11.46
N THR A 143 5.77 14.07 12.03
CA THR A 143 5.80 14.33 13.48
C THR A 143 4.41 14.03 14.04
N VAL A 144 4.34 13.27 15.14
CA VAL A 144 3.08 12.80 15.72
C VAL A 144 2.99 13.21 17.18
N LYS A 145 1.77 13.57 17.61
CA LYS A 145 1.44 13.80 19.01
C LYS A 145 0.07 13.21 19.31
N ASN A 146 0.00 12.24 20.23
CA ASN A 146 -1.25 11.55 20.62
C ASN A 146 -2.01 10.98 19.41
N ASP A 147 -1.32 10.22 18.56
CA ASP A 147 -1.83 9.60 17.32
C ASP A 147 -2.34 10.58 16.26
N ILE A 148 -2.11 11.88 16.44
CA ILE A 148 -2.39 12.93 15.45
C ILE A 148 -1.07 13.35 14.81
N VAL A 149 -1.03 13.33 13.49
CA VAL A 149 0.08 13.88 12.70
C VAL A 149 0.02 15.40 12.77
N THR A 150 1.09 16.04 13.21
CA THR A 150 1.17 17.50 13.37
C THR A 150 1.94 18.18 12.26
N SER A 151 2.83 17.46 11.59
CA SER A 151 3.53 17.95 10.39
C SER A 151 4.09 16.77 9.60
N ILE A 152 4.29 16.99 8.30
CA ILE A 152 4.96 16.04 7.39
C ILE A 152 5.92 16.84 6.53
N GLU A 153 7.12 16.30 6.30
CA GLU A 153 8.13 16.91 5.45
C GLU A 153 8.59 15.88 4.41
N GLU A 154 8.53 16.24 3.12
CA GLU A 154 8.93 15.34 2.03
C GLU A 154 10.45 15.26 1.92
N LYS A 155 10.98 14.07 2.09
CA LYS A 155 12.41 13.74 1.93
C LYS A 155 13.36 14.78 2.56
N PRO A 156 13.21 15.08 3.86
CA PRO A 156 13.99 16.12 4.52
C PRO A 156 15.48 15.74 4.55
N LYS A 157 16.36 16.72 4.31
CA LYS A 157 17.80 16.50 4.45
C LYS A 157 18.22 16.21 5.90
N ILE A 158 17.47 16.75 6.86
CA ILE A 158 17.67 16.55 8.29
C ILE A 158 16.30 16.17 8.89
N PRO A 159 15.98 14.88 8.97
CA PRO A 159 14.70 14.41 9.49
C PRO A 159 14.51 14.76 10.98
N LYS A 160 13.32 15.23 11.34
CA LYS A 160 12.96 15.54 12.74
C LYS A 160 12.61 14.29 13.54
N THR A 161 12.20 13.23 12.88
CA THR A 161 11.85 11.94 13.46
C THR A 161 12.27 10.82 12.52
N ASN A 162 12.17 9.55 12.96
CA ASN A 162 12.40 8.37 12.12
C ASN A 162 11.07 7.78 11.59
N LEU A 163 9.96 8.52 11.67
CA LEU A 163 8.64 8.03 11.30
C LEU A 163 8.37 8.32 9.82
N ALA A 164 8.64 7.34 8.97
CA ALA A 164 8.30 7.39 7.56
C ALA A 164 6.79 7.21 7.34
N VAL A 165 6.19 8.04 6.51
CA VAL A 165 4.85 7.83 5.98
C VAL A 165 4.94 6.72 4.93
N THR A 166 4.21 5.62 5.14
CA THR A 166 4.21 4.49 4.21
C THR A 166 3.34 4.79 2.98
N GLY A 167 3.36 3.90 1.99
CA GLY A 167 2.60 4.08 0.76
C GLY A 167 1.12 3.68 0.85
N CYS A 168 0.47 3.82 2.01
CA CYS A 168 -0.96 3.62 2.19
C CYS A 168 -1.59 4.85 2.84
N TYR A 169 -2.56 5.44 2.16
CA TYR A 169 -3.19 6.70 2.53
C TYR A 169 -4.70 6.55 2.48
N VAL A 170 -5.40 6.93 3.53
CA VAL A 170 -6.87 6.98 3.53
C VAL A 170 -7.30 8.42 3.70
N TYR A 171 -8.16 8.89 2.78
CA TYR A 171 -8.66 10.25 2.79
C TYR A 171 -10.17 10.29 2.62
N ASP A 172 -10.79 11.32 3.17
CA ASP A 172 -12.13 11.70 2.78
C ASP A 172 -12.15 12.37 1.39
N LYS A 173 -13.32 12.70 0.89
CA LYS A 173 -13.53 13.29 -0.44
C LYS A 173 -12.80 14.63 -0.66
N HIS A 174 -12.48 15.37 0.39
CA HIS A 174 -11.83 16.68 0.28
C HIS A 174 -10.40 16.60 -0.25
N CYS A 175 -9.77 15.41 -0.25
CA CYS A 175 -8.45 15.25 -0.83
C CYS A 175 -8.38 15.67 -2.30
N PHE A 176 -9.46 15.51 -3.07
CA PHE A 176 -9.50 15.89 -4.48
C PHE A 176 -9.56 17.41 -4.67
N ASP A 177 -10.25 18.14 -3.79
CA ASP A 177 -10.21 19.61 -3.78
C ASP A 177 -8.78 20.09 -3.54
N ILE A 178 -8.10 19.50 -2.54
CA ILE A 178 -6.71 19.84 -2.22
C ILE A 178 -5.79 19.54 -3.42
N ILE A 179 -5.93 18.36 -4.05
CA ILE A 179 -5.11 17.96 -5.20
C ILE A 179 -5.25 18.93 -6.37
N ARG A 180 -6.45 19.46 -6.63
CA ARG A 180 -6.66 20.45 -7.72
C ARG A 180 -5.91 21.75 -7.50
N ASP A 181 -5.70 22.14 -6.24
CA ASP A 181 -5.04 23.39 -5.86
C ASP A 181 -3.50 23.21 -5.70
N LEU A 182 -2.97 21.99 -5.74
CA LEU A 182 -1.54 21.73 -5.60
C LEU A 182 -0.72 22.35 -6.73
N LYS A 183 0.50 22.71 -6.40
CA LYS A 183 1.54 23.10 -7.35
C LYS A 183 2.64 22.06 -7.36
N PRO A 184 3.30 21.82 -8.50
CA PRO A 184 4.43 20.90 -8.54
C PRO A 184 5.54 21.38 -7.60
N SER A 185 6.20 20.42 -6.94
CA SER A 185 7.40 20.65 -6.13
C SER A 185 8.61 20.98 -7.00
N ALA A 186 9.75 21.28 -6.36
CA ALA A 186 11.02 21.45 -7.06
C ALA A 186 11.47 20.20 -7.86
N ARG A 187 10.82 19.05 -7.64
CA ARG A 187 11.04 17.78 -8.38
C ARG A 187 10.11 17.62 -9.59
N ASP A 188 9.30 18.64 -9.90
CA ASP A 188 8.20 18.58 -10.89
C ASP A 188 7.15 17.50 -10.58
N GLU A 189 6.94 17.20 -9.28
CA GLU A 189 5.98 16.22 -8.79
C GLU A 189 4.90 16.89 -7.93
N TYR A 190 3.66 16.43 -8.04
CA TYR A 190 2.57 16.76 -7.11
C TYR A 190 2.66 15.78 -5.93
N GLU A 191 3.11 16.32 -4.79
CA GLU A 191 3.47 15.51 -3.63
C GLU A 191 2.24 15.09 -2.84
N ILE A 192 2.15 13.81 -2.52
CA ILE A 192 1.11 13.32 -1.62
C ILE A 192 1.31 13.84 -0.19
N THR A 193 2.55 14.20 0.13
CA THR A 193 2.95 14.82 1.41
C THR A 193 2.25 16.17 1.60
N ASP A 194 2.03 16.95 0.53
CA ASP A 194 1.31 18.23 0.62
C ASP A 194 -0.18 17.99 0.90
N VAL A 195 -0.80 16.98 0.29
CA VAL A 195 -2.18 16.56 0.61
C VAL A 195 -2.28 16.19 2.10
N SER A 196 -1.42 15.29 2.56
CA SER A 196 -1.40 14.84 3.95
C SER A 196 -1.07 15.99 4.93
N GLY A 197 -0.18 16.90 4.52
CA GLY A 197 0.20 18.10 5.27
C GLY A 197 -0.98 19.05 5.51
N TRP A 198 -1.83 19.21 4.49
CA TRP A 198 -3.05 20.03 4.62
C TRP A 198 -3.96 19.52 5.75
N TYR A 199 -4.15 18.19 5.86
CA TYR A 199 -4.90 17.58 6.95
C TYR A 199 -4.16 17.68 8.29
N ALA A 200 -2.86 17.49 8.30
CA ALA A 200 -2.04 17.56 9.51
C ALA A 200 -2.08 18.93 10.17
N GLU A 201 -1.94 19.99 9.39
CA GLU A 201 -2.02 21.40 9.86
C GLU A 201 -3.36 21.74 10.52
N ARG A 202 -4.42 21.00 10.17
CA ARG A 202 -5.78 21.18 10.71
C ARG A 202 -6.14 20.20 11.82
N GLY A 203 -5.20 19.35 12.23
CA GLY A 203 -5.43 18.32 13.24
C GLY A 203 -6.38 17.20 12.78
N LEU A 204 -6.54 17.03 11.46
CA LEU A 204 -7.45 16.07 10.84
C LEU A 204 -6.72 14.80 10.31
N ALA A 205 -5.41 14.69 10.52
CA ALA A 205 -4.63 13.53 10.11
C ALA A 205 -4.34 12.62 11.31
N LYS A 206 -4.98 11.45 11.34
CA LYS A 206 -4.67 10.38 12.31
C LYS A 206 -3.52 9.51 11.80
N ALA A 207 -2.79 8.89 12.71
CA ALA A 207 -1.72 7.97 12.40
C ALA A 207 -1.88 6.62 13.10
N THR A 208 -1.48 5.56 12.43
CA THR A 208 -1.22 4.25 13.03
C THR A 208 0.25 3.92 12.86
N LEU A 209 0.96 3.64 13.96
CA LEU A 209 2.34 3.16 13.92
C LEU A 209 2.35 1.65 13.67
N LEU A 210 2.98 1.23 12.57
CA LEU A 210 3.14 -0.16 12.19
C LEU A 210 4.15 -0.85 13.10
N LYS A 211 3.80 -2.04 13.58
CA LYS A 211 4.62 -2.86 14.48
C LYS A 211 5.50 -3.84 13.72
N ASP A 212 4.88 -4.50 12.72
CA ASP A 212 5.54 -5.50 11.92
C ASP A 212 6.31 -4.88 10.75
N GLU A 213 6.91 -5.69 9.91
CA GLU A 213 7.72 -5.23 8.77
C GLU A 213 6.88 -4.49 7.73
N TRP A 214 7.49 -3.47 7.17
CA TRP A 214 7.04 -2.78 5.96
C TRP A 214 8.21 -2.64 5.00
N VAL A 215 7.96 -2.82 3.72
CA VAL A 215 8.99 -2.68 2.67
C VAL A 215 8.44 -1.91 1.48
N ASP A 216 9.13 -0.80 1.14
CA ASP A 216 9.06 -0.18 -0.19
C ASP A 216 10.02 -0.92 -1.12
N ALA A 217 9.49 -1.77 -2.00
CA ALA A 217 10.29 -2.62 -2.90
C ALA A 217 10.76 -1.85 -4.15
N GLY A 218 11.28 -0.64 -3.97
CA GLY A 218 11.69 0.27 -5.05
C GLY A 218 13.16 0.13 -5.51
N THR A 219 13.96 -0.75 -4.91
CA THR A 219 15.37 -1.01 -5.27
C THR A 219 15.63 -2.51 -5.29
N PHE A 220 16.77 -2.96 -5.89
CA PHE A 220 17.14 -4.39 -5.90
C PHE A 220 17.24 -4.96 -4.49
N ASP A 221 17.89 -4.25 -3.57
CA ASP A 221 18.07 -4.71 -2.18
C ASP A 221 16.73 -4.78 -1.44
N SER A 222 15.84 -3.78 -1.60
CA SER A 222 14.54 -3.81 -0.95
C SER A 222 13.60 -4.85 -1.57
N LEU A 223 13.68 -5.11 -2.88
CA LEU A 223 12.93 -6.16 -3.55
C LEU A 223 13.37 -7.55 -3.03
N PHE A 224 14.67 -7.78 -2.90
CA PHE A 224 15.22 -9.01 -2.33
C PHE A 224 14.83 -9.15 -0.86
N ARG A 225 14.94 -8.07 -0.06
CA ARG A 225 14.51 -8.06 1.34
C ARG A 225 13.03 -8.40 1.47
N ALA A 226 12.16 -7.83 0.65
CA ALA A 226 10.73 -8.15 0.64
C ALA A 226 10.51 -9.66 0.40
N ALA A 227 11.19 -10.23 -0.61
CA ALA A 227 11.09 -11.67 -0.92
C ALA A 227 11.55 -12.56 0.25
N ASP A 228 12.66 -12.21 0.93
CA ASP A 228 13.17 -12.98 2.06
C ASP A 228 12.23 -12.92 3.28
N ILE A 229 11.66 -11.74 3.58
CA ILE A 229 10.70 -11.58 4.68
C ILE A 229 9.43 -12.40 4.37
N VAL A 230 8.87 -12.27 3.17
CA VAL A 230 7.69 -13.06 2.74
C VAL A 230 7.96 -14.55 2.87
N ARG A 231 9.12 -15.03 2.41
CA ARG A 231 9.53 -16.44 2.54
C ARG A 231 9.53 -16.89 4.00
N LYS A 232 10.11 -16.09 4.90
CA LYS A 232 10.16 -16.40 6.35
C LYS A 232 8.77 -16.48 6.95
N HIS A 233 7.88 -15.52 6.65
CA HIS A 233 6.49 -15.54 7.12
C HIS A 233 5.71 -16.77 6.60
N ARG A 234 5.91 -17.15 5.34
CA ARG A 234 5.28 -18.36 4.76
C ARG A 234 5.75 -19.64 5.46
N ILE A 235 7.05 -19.78 5.69
CA ILE A 235 7.61 -20.94 6.40
C ILE A 235 7.06 -21.01 7.83
N ALA A 236 7.01 -19.88 8.54
CA ALA A 236 6.47 -19.82 9.90
C ALA A 236 4.97 -20.16 9.95
N ALA A 237 4.18 -19.69 8.99
CA ALA A 237 2.77 -20.01 8.89
C ALA A 237 2.53 -21.51 8.66
N VAL A 238 3.27 -22.14 7.75
CA VAL A 238 3.19 -23.57 7.47
C VAL A 238 3.60 -24.38 8.71
N ALA A 239 4.68 -24.01 9.39
CA ALA A 239 5.11 -24.67 10.62
C ALA A 239 4.04 -24.62 11.72
N LYS A 240 3.41 -23.45 11.89
CA LYS A 240 2.30 -23.25 12.87
C LYS A 240 1.08 -24.12 12.52
N GLU A 241 0.72 -24.20 11.25
CA GLU A 241 -0.41 -25.01 10.78
C GLU A 241 -0.15 -26.53 11.04
N VAL A 242 1.06 -27.01 10.74
CA VAL A 242 1.48 -28.40 11.01
C VAL A 242 1.41 -28.69 12.52
N THR A 243 1.97 -27.82 13.36
CA THR A 243 1.95 -27.99 14.81
C THR A 243 0.50 -28.04 15.36
N THR A 244 -0.38 -27.17 14.85
CA THR A 244 -1.79 -27.15 15.25
C THR A 244 -2.52 -28.43 14.85
N LYS A 245 -2.27 -28.95 13.64
CA LYS A 245 -2.86 -30.21 13.16
C LYS A 245 -2.37 -31.42 13.97
N VAL A 246 -1.09 -31.46 14.33
CA VAL A 246 -0.52 -32.54 15.19
C VAL A 246 -1.17 -32.50 16.57
N ALA A 247 -1.23 -31.34 17.23
CA ALA A 247 -1.86 -31.19 18.53
C ALA A 247 -3.34 -31.59 18.52
N ALA A 248 -4.08 -31.21 17.46
CA ALA A 248 -5.49 -31.62 17.30
C ALA A 248 -5.64 -33.15 17.11
N ALA A 249 -4.72 -33.79 16.38
CA ALA A 249 -4.73 -35.24 16.20
C ALA A 249 -4.43 -36.02 17.49
N GLU A 250 -3.54 -35.49 18.34
CA GLU A 250 -3.19 -36.09 19.65
C GLU A 250 -4.36 -35.96 20.67
N THR A 251 -5.18 -34.92 20.58
CA THR A 251 -6.33 -34.69 21.47
C THR A 251 -7.62 -35.35 21.00
N ALA A 252 -7.65 -35.90 19.78
CA ALA A 252 -8.81 -36.61 19.28
C ALA A 252 -9.07 -37.89 20.09
N PRO A 253 -10.31 -38.15 20.59
CA PRO A 253 -10.62 -39.34 21.38
C PRO A 253 -10.38 -40.59 20.51
N LYS A 254 -9.49 -41.50 20.98
CA LYS A 254 -9.33 -42.82 20.37
C LYS A 254 -10.69 -43.53 20.47
N GLN A 255 -11.38 -43.64 19.35
CA GLN A 255 -12.56 -44.48 19.25
C GLN A 255 -12.12 -45.91 19.62
N ALA A 256 -12.56 -46.40 20.76
CA ALA A 256 -12.33 -47.78 21.16
C ALA A 256 -12.96 -48.70 20.12
N ALA A 257 -12.12 -49.41 19.43
CA ALA A 257 -12.55 -50.52 18.58
C ALA A 257 -13.21 -51.56 19.50
N ARG A 258 -14.55 -51.48 19.60
CA ARG A 258 -15.36 -52.58 20.14
C ARG A 258 -15.48 -53.63 19.05
N THR A 259 -14.58 -54.61 19.09
CA THR A 259 -14.73 -55.90 18.42
C THR A 259 -15.96 -56.60 18.97
N ARG A 260 -16.88 -56.96 18.14
CA ARG A 260 -17.81 -58.09 18.34
C ARG A 260 -17.42 -59.24 17.40
#